data_fa92c22ba594e5561f27ce73405912e4
#
_entry.id   fa92c22ba594e5561f27ce73405912e4
#
_cell.length_a   1.000
_cell.length_b   1.000
_cell.length_c   1.000
_cell.angle_alpha   90.00
_cell.angle_beta   90.00
_cell.angle_gamma   90.00
#
_symmetry.space_group_name_H-M   'P 1'
#
loop_
_entity.id
_entity.type
_entity.pdbx_description
1 polymer ?
#
loop_
_entity_poly.entity_id
_entity_poly.type
_entity_poly.pdbx_seq_one_letter_code
_entity_poly.pdbx_strand_id
1 'polypeptide(L)'
;MQLTHVSQNGSGAYATGGDFERIFSEEMNRLYLLGLLLTVDARKAEQCFVEGLGNSVEGNPVFREWARSWARRRIIQEAIRMMEPAKEKLTITTEPVTLEIEPRLRAILELDALERFVFVMFVLEGYSYQDCSVLLGCSRRAVVNARTRALEHLANAAEIGALHGEGLQSTYSLVSN
;
A
#
# COMPACT_ATOMS: atom_id res chain seq x y z
N MET A 1 -11.05 -57.86 -5.93
CA MET A 1 -11.43 -56.52 -6.42
C MET A 1 -10.84 -55.49 -5.47
N GLN A 2 -9.70 -54.93 -5.83
CA GLN A 2 -9.02 -53.88 -5.03
C GLN A 2 -9.56 -52.54 -5.50
N LEU A 3 -10.19 -51.81 -4.57
CA LEU A 3 -10.59 -50.42 -4.77
C LEU A 3 -9.34 -49.56 -4.62
N THR A 4 -8.91 -48.99 -5.73
CA THR A 4 -7.81 -48.05 -5.83
C THR A 4 -8.10 -46.79 -5.01
N HIS A 5 -7.24 -46.52 -4.06
CA HIS A 5 -7.14 -45.27 -3.33
C HIS A 5 -6.93 -44.12 -4.33
N VAL A 6 -7.95 -43.31 -4.53
CA VAL A 6 -7.81 -42.05 -5.23
C VAL A 6 -7.03 -41.11 -4.28
N SER A 7 -5.83 -40.80 -4.69
CA SER A 7 -4.89 -39.91 -3.98
C SER A 7 -5.52 -38.52 -3.76
N GLN A 8 -5.72 -38.16 -2.51
CA GLN A 8 -6.07 -36.79 -2.06
C GLN A 8 -4.83 -35.88 -2.13
N ASN A 9 -4.30 -35.60 -3.31
CA ASN A 9 -3.14 -34.72 -3.50
C ASN A 9 -3.51 -33.30 -3.95
N GLY A 10 -4.78 -32.88 -3.88
CA GLY A 10 -5.21 -31.50 -4.24
C GLY A 10 -5.21 -30.50 -3.09
N SER A 11 -5.23 -30.95 -1.83
CA SER A 11 -5.44 -30.10 -0.66
C SER A 11 -4.21 -29.27 -0.24
N GLY A 12 -3.01 -29.58 -0.75
CA GLY A 12 -1.77 -28.87 -0.39
C GLY A 12 -1.39 -27.68 -1.29
N ALA A 13 -2.02 -27.56 -2.47
CA ALA A 13 -1.65 -26.54 -3.45
C ALA A 13 -2.29 -25.16 -3.17
N TYR A 14 -3.46 -25.14 -2.53
CA TYR A 14 -4.18 -23.90 -2.23
C TYR A 14 -3.95 -23.46 -0.78
N ALA A 15 -3.97 -22.13 -0.59
CA ALA A 15 -3.91 -21.52 0.74
C ALA A 15 -5.23 -21.75 1.48
N THR A 16 -5.11 -22.06 2.76
CA THR A 16 -6.23 -22.22 3.70
C THR A 16 -6.48 -20.93 4.47
N GLY A 17 -7.61 -20.82 5.19
CA GLY A 17 -7.86 -19.72 6.12
C GLY A 17 -6.73 -19.54 7.13
N GLY A 18 -6.22 -20.64 7.72
CA GLY A 18 -5.09 -20.61 8.65
C GLY A 18 -3.78 -20.15 8.02
N ASP A 19 -3.55 -20.37 6.71
CA ASP A 19 -2.40 -19.79 6.01
C ASP A 19 -2.52 -18.27 5.92
N PHE A 20 -3.72 -17.72 5.66
CA PHE A 20 -3.95 -16.27 5.63
C PHE A 20 -3.84 -15.66 7.03
N GLU A 21 -4.43 -16.26 8.07
CA GLU A 21 -4.29 -15.80 9.47
C GLU A 21 -2.81 -15.69 9.85
N ARG A 22 -2.01 -16.69 9.51
CA ARG A 22 -0.56 -16.68 9.75
C ARG A 22 0.13 -15.57 8.97
N ILE A 23 -0.15 -15.39 7.68
CA ILE A 23 0.44 -14.33 6.84
C ILE A 23 0.12 -12.95 7.41
N PHE A 24 -1.13 -12.69 7.78
CA PHE A 24 -1.56 -11.41 8.35
C PHE A 24 -0.92 -11.17 9.71
N SER A 25 -0.70 -12.20 10.52
CA SER A 25 0.04 -12.09 11.78
C SER A 25 1.52 -11.81 11.57
N GLU A 26 2.19 -12.56 10.68
CA GLU A 26 3.62 -12.41 10.37
C GLU A 26 3.96 -11.06 9.71
N GLU A 27 3.09 -10.58 8.81
CA GLU A 27 3.27 -9.34 8.05
C GLU A 27 2.42 -8.17 8.57
N MET A 28 1.90 -8.24 9.79
CA MET A 28 0.94 -7.28 10.34
C MET A 28 1.38 -5.83 10.15
N ASN A 29 2.59 -5.48 10.57
CA ASN A 29 3.09 -4.11 10.47
C ASN A 29 3.20 -3.64 9.02
N ARG A 30 3.60 -4.52 8.10
CA ARG A 30 3.76 -4.21 6.69
C ARG A 30 2.42 -4.01 6.00
N LEU A 31 1.45 -4.90 6.26
CA LEU A 31 0.10 -4.82 5.71
C LEU A 31 -0.66 -3.61 6.27
N TYR A 32 -0.51 -3.33 7.57
CA TYR A 32 -1.07 -2.13 8.19
C TYR A 32 -0.48 -0.84 7.60
N LEU A 33 0.87 -0.78 7.47
CA LEU A 33 1.54 0.37 6.85
C LEU A 33 1.08 0.59 5.41
N LEU A 34 0.90 -0.49 4.63
CA LEU A 34 0.35 -0.42 3.27
C LEU A 34 -1.05 0.24 3.28
N GLY A 35 -1.94 -0.21 4.16
CA GLY A 35 -3.25 0.40 4.35
C GLY A 35 -3.16 1.89 4.74
N LEU A 36 -2.26 2.22 5.67
CA LEU A 36 -2.05 3.59 6.14
C LEU A 36 -1.52 4.51 5.03
N LEU A 37 -0.55 4.06 4.24
CA LEU A 37 -0.03 4.82 3.10
C LEU A 37 -1.11 5.11 2.05
N LEU A 38 -2.04 4.19 1.84
CA LEU A 38 -3.12 4.37 0.87
C LEU A 38 -4.25 5.27 1.40
N THR A 39 -4.63 5.12 2.67
CA THR A 39 -5.82 5.78 3.23
C THR A 39 -5.51 7.09 3.95
N VAL A 40 -4.27 7.28 4.44
CA VAL A 40 -3.84 8.40 5.31
C VAL A 40 -4.69 8.53 6.58
N ASP A 41 -5.33 7.44 6.99
CA ASP A 41 -6.26 7.38 8.11
C ASP A 41 -6.06 6.05 8.86
N ALA A 42 -5.71 6.13 10.14
CA ALA A 42 -5.41 4.96 10.96
C ALA A 42 -6.63 4.01 11.10
N ARG A 43 -7.84 4.55 11.22
CA ARG A 43 -9.07 3.75 11.33
C ARG A 43 -9.39 3.04 10.01
N LYS A 44 -9.25 3.74 8.89
CA LYS A 44 -9.42 3.13 7.57
C LYS A 44 -8.35 2.08 7.30
N ALA A 45 -7.09 2.32 7.71
CA ALA A 45 -6.02 1.33 7.60
C ALA A 45 -6.32 0.05 8.40
N GLU A 46 -6.80 0.20 9.64
CA GLU A 46 -7.25 -0.92 10.47
C GLU A 46 -8.41 -1.66 9.81
N GLN A 47 -9.40 -0.95 9.29
CA GLN A 47 -10.53 -1.54 8.58
C GLN A 47 -10.06 -2.29 7.32
N CYS A 48 -9.14 -1.72 6.51
CA CYS A 48 -8.53 -2.41 5.37
C CYS A 48 -7.87 -3.72 5.79
N PHE A 49 -7.18 -3.73 6.93
CA PHE A 49 -6.51 -4.90 7.45
C PHE A 49 -7.51 -5.99 7.85
N VAL A 50 -8.54 -5.66 8.62
CA VAL A 50 -9.56 -6.61 9.10
C VAL A 50 -10.37 -7.17 7.94
N GLU A 51 -10.89 -6.31 7.05
CA GLU A 51 -11.67 -6.74 5.89
C GLU A 51 -10.80 -7.49 4.86
N GLY A 52 -9.54 -7.07 4.69
CA GLY A 52 -8.59 -7.76 3.82
C GLY A 52 -8.30 -9.20 4.28
N LEU A 53 -8.19 -9.44 5.60
CA LEU A 53 -8.09 -10.78 6.16
C LEU A 53 -9.37 -11.58 5.91
N GLY A 54 -10.53 -11.05 6.28
CA GLY A 54 -11.83 -11.72 6.09
C GLY A 54 -12.05 -12.13 4.63
N ASN A 55 -11.85 -11.19 3.69
CA ASN A 55 -11.99 -11.45 2.26
C ASN A 55 -10.91 -12.40 1.68
N SER A 56 -9.79 -12.57 2.36
CA SER A 56 -8.77 -13.55 1.98
C SER A 56 -9.17 -14.97 2.42
N VAL A 57 -9.79 -15.09 3.60
CA VAL A 57 -10.25 -16.37 4.16
C VAL A 57 -11.49 -16.89 3.43
N GLU A 58 -12.45 -16.00 3.13
CA GLU A 58 -13.74 -16.34 2.53
C GLU A 58 -13.70 -16.33 0.99
N GLY A 59 -12.61 -15.85 0.40
CA GLY A 59 -12.50 -15.62 -1.04
C GLY A 59 -12.29 -16.89 -1.88
N ASN A 60 -12.07 -16.67 -3.18
CA ASN A 60 -11.77 -17.76 -4.11
C ASN A 60 -10.46 -18.47 -3.74
N PRO A 61 -10.33 -19.79 -4.02
CA PRO A 61 -9.09 -20.52 -3.80
C PRO A 61 -7.89 -19.87 -4.48
N VAL A 62 -6.81 -19.67 -3.73
CA VAL A 62 -5.55 -19.07 -4.19
C VAL A 62 -4.44 -20.09 -3.95
N PHE A 63 -3.53 -20.25 -4.91
CA PHE A 63 -2.35 -21.08 -4.70
C PHE A 63 -1.53 -20.55 -3.52
N ARG A 64 -1.03 -21.47 -2.69
CA ARG A 64 -0.28 -21.13 -1.45
C ARG A 64 0.93 -20.23 -1.73
N GLU A 65 1.61 -20.45 -2.84
CA GLU A 65 2.76 -19.63 -3.27
C GLU A 65 2.41 -18.16 -3.53
N TRP A 66 1.14 -17.86 -3.87
CA TRP A 66 0.66 -16.50 -4.14
C TRP A 66 -0.09 -15.86 -2.96
N ALA A 67 -0.28 -16.60 -1.87
CA ALA A 67 -1.09 -16.13 -0.73
C ALA A 67 -0.59 -14.80 -0.15
N ARG A 68 0.74 -14.59 -0.05
CA ARG A 68 1.31 -13.33 0.45
C ARG A 68 1.03 -12.13 -0.49
N SER A 69 1.21 -12.31 -1.79
CA SER A 69 0.88 -11.26 -2.75
C SER A 69 -0.62 -11.01 -2.84
N TRP A 70 -1.42 -12.05 -2.65
CA TRP A 70 -2.87 -11.94 -2.56
C TRP A 70 -3.33 -11.16 -1.33
N ALA A 71 -2.75 -11.40 -0.16
CA ALA A 71 -3.02 -10.63 1.06
C ALA A 71 -2.78 -9.12 0.84
N ARG A 72 -1.62 -8.74 0.27
CA ARG A 72 -1.34 -7.34 -0.09
C ARG A 72 -2.35 -6.78 -1.09
N ARG A 73 -2.69 -7.55 -2.12
CA ARG A 73 -3.71 -7.15 -3.10
C ARG A 73 -5.08 -6.90 -2.44
N ARG A 74 -5.47 -7.69 -1.43
CA ARG A 74 -6.71 -7.47 -0.69
C ARG A 74 -6.70 -6.16 0.08
N ILE A 75 -5.61 -5.83 0.77
CA ILE A 75 -5.46 -4.51 1.43
C ILE A 75 -5.64 -3.37 0.43
N ILE A 76 -4.98 -3.44 -0.74
CA ILE A 76 -5.10 -2.43 -1.80
C ILE A 76 -6.55 -2.32 -2.30
N GLN A 77 -7.23 -3.43 -2.53
CA GLN A 77 -8.62 -3.43 -3.01
C GLN A 77 -9.56 -2.80 -1.99
N GLU A 78 -9.40 -3.10 -0.68
CA GLU A 78 -10.19 -2.46 0.37
C GLU A 78 -9.92 -0.96 0.46
N ALA A 79 -8.66 -0.54 0.37
CA ALA A 79 -8.31 0.87 0.34
C ALA A 79 -8.93 1.60 -0.88
N ILE A 80 -8.90 0.98 -2.07
CA ILE A 80 -9.54 1.52 -3.29
C ILE A 80 -11.05 1.68 -3.07
N ARG A 81 -11.70 0.67 -2.49
CA ARG A 81 -13.14 0.69 -2.20
C ARG A 81 -13.54 1.82 -1.25
N MET A 82 -12.70 2.09 -0.23
CA MET A 82 -12.97 3.12 0.76
C MET A 82 -12.66 4.53 0.27
N MET A 83 -11.62 4.68 -0.55
CA MET A 83 -11.10 5.99 -0.94
C MET A 83 -11.55 6.47 -2.32
N GLU A 84 -11.99 5.57 -3.20
CA GLU A 84 -12.37 5.86 -4.60
C GLU A 84 -11.41 6.83 -5.33
N PRO A 85 -10.08 6.60 -5.32
CA PRO A 85 -9.07 7.60 -5.65
C PRO A 85 -9.17 8.19 -7.06
N ALA A 86 -9.82 7.50 -7.98
CA ALA A 86 -10.05 8.00 -9.35
C ALA A 86 -11.23 8.98 -9.44
N LYS A 87 -12.11 9.04 -8.44
CA LYS A 87 -13.30 9.92 -8.40
C LYS A 87 -13.08 11.16 -7.55
N GLU A 88 -12.14 11.12 -6.62
CA GLU A 88 -11.90 12.20 -5.67
C GLU A 88 -11.29 13.42 -6.38
N LYS A 89 -12.10 14.44 -6.62
CA LYS A 89 -11.64 15.78 -6.93
C LYS A 89 -11.41 16.53 -5.61
N LEU A 90 -10.14 16.71 -5.24
CA LEU A 90 -9.63 17.71 -4.29
C LEU A 90 -10.61 18.10 -3.16
N THR A 91 -10.65 17.31 -2.11
CA THR A 91 -11.02 17.78 -0.78
C THR A 91 -9.99 17.24 0.22
N ILE A 92 -8.93 18.02 0.41
CA ILE A 92 -7.98 17.79 1.48
C ILE A 92 -8.68 18.14 2.79
N THR A 93 -9.30 17.16 3.41
CA THR A 93 -9.73 17.25 4.81
C THR A 93 -9.03 16.10 5.54
N THR A 94 -7.72 16.22 5.67
CA THR A 94 -6.95 15.30 6.50
C THR A 94 -6.57 16.07 7.75
N GLU A 95 -7.12 15.67 8.90
CA GLU A 95 -6.54 16.07 10.17
C GLU A 95 -5.07 15.61 10.18
N PRO A 96 -4.11 16.49 10.53
CA PRO A 96 -2.71 16.12 10.51
C PRO A 96 -2.49 14.95 11.47
N VAL A 97 -2.05 13.82 10.93
CA VAL A 97 -1.56 12.71 11.73
C VAL A 97 -0.31 13.21 12.44
N THR A 98 -0.44 13.58 13.71
CA THR A 98 0.64 14.03 14.59
C THR A 98 1.50 12.83 15.03
N LEU A 99 2.07 12.12 14.08
CA LEU A 99 3.11 11.13 14.31
C LEU A 99 4.45 11.78 13.91
N GLU A 100 5.50 11.55 14.70
CA GLU A 100 6.87 11.80 14.26
C GLU A 100 7.22 10.84 13.11
N ILE A 101 6.69 11.17 11.92
CA ILE A 101 6.86 10.35 10.72
C ILE A 101 8.12 10.85 10.01
N GLU A 102 8.94 9.90 9.57
CA GLU A 102 10.09 10.18 8.72
C GLU A 102 9.69 11.11 7.55
N PRO A 103 10.48 12.15 7.21
CA PRO A 103 10.13 13.14 6.18
C PRO A 103 9.72 12.53 4.84
N ARG A 104 10.33 11.40 4.45
CA ARG A 104 10.01 10.67 3.20
C ARG A 104 8.61 10.07 3.23
N LEU A 105 8.20 9.49 4.35
CA LEU A 105 6.84 8.95 4.50
C LEU A 105 5.81 10.08 4.50
N ARG A 106 6.11 11.21 5.15
CA ARG A 106 5.26 12.40 5.13
C ARG A 106 4.99 12.88 3.72
N ALA A 107 6.02 13.01 2.88
CA ALA A 107 5.87 13.42 1.49
C ALA A 107 4.95 12.49 0.69
N ILE A 108 4.96 11.17 0.95
CA ILE A 108 4.02 10.23 0.32
C ILE A 108 2.59 10.47 0.80
N LEU A 109 2.39 10.76 2.10
CA LEU A 109 1.07 11.01 2.67
C LEU A 109 0.46 12.34 2.16
N GLU A 110 1.28 13.30 1.74
CA GLU A 110 0.88 14.59 1.17
C GLU A 110 0.50 14.53 -0.32
N LEU A 111 0.76 13.42 -1.00
CA LEU A 111 0.33 13.22 -2.39
C LEU A 111 -1.20 13.22 -2.52
N ASP A 112 -1.72 13.71 -3.63
CA ASP A 112 -3.13 13.53 -4.01
C ASP A 112 -3.50 12.04 -4.02
N ALA A 113 -4.76 11.73 -3.75
CA ALA A 113 -5.20 10.33 -3.58
C ALA A 113 -4.79 9.44 -4.78
N LEU A 114 -5.09 9.85 -6.02
CA LEU A 114 -4.73 9.07 -7.20
C LEU A 114 -3.20 8.92 -7.36
N GLU A 115 -2.45 9.99 -7.11
CA GLU A 115 -0.98 10.00 -7.20
C GLU A 115 -0.37 9.05 -6.16
N ARG A 116 -0.86 9.10 -4.93
CA ARG A 116 -0.45 8.23 -3.83
C ARG A 116 -0.74 6.76 -4.12
N PHE A 117 -1.97 6.44 -4.57
CA PHE A 117 -2.31 5.06 -4.94
C PHE A 117 -1.43 4.54 -6.07
N VAL A 118 -1.23 5.32 -7.12
CA VAL A 118 -0.36 4.93 -8.24
C VAL A 118 1.08 4.78 -7.78
N PHE A 119 1.61 5.68 -6.95
CA PHE A 119 2.96 5.58 -6.42
C PHE A 119 3.14 4.31 -5.58
N VAL A 120 2.27 4.06 -4.62
CA VAL A 120 2.34 2.88 -3.75
C VAL A 120 2.21 1.60 -4.57
N MET A 121 1.23 1.50 -5.45
CA MET A 121 1.01 0.29 -6.25
C MET A 121 2.14 0.04 -7.24
N PHE A 122 2.55 1.06 -8.00
CA PHE A 122 3.53 0.90 -9.07
C PHE A 122 4.97 0.83 -8.54
N VAL A 123 5.35 1.75 -7.62
CA VAL A 123 6.74 1.89 -7.17
C VAL A 123 7.05 0.95 -5.99
N LEU A 124 6.16 0.85 -5.01
CA LEU A 124 6.42 0.06 -3.81
C LEU A 124 5.98 -1.40 -3.93
N GLU A 125 4.85 -1.66 -4.59
CA GLU A 125 4.28 -3.01 -4.71
C GLU A 125 4.52 -3.66 -6.09
N GLY A 126 5.12 -2.96 -7.05
CA GLY A 126 5.55 -3.51 -8.34
C GLY A 126 4.43 -3.83 -9.33
N TYR A 127 3.27 -3.22 -9.20
CA TYR A 127 2.16 -3.40 -10.15
C TYR A 127 2.49 -2.79 -11.52
N SER A 128 1.99 -3.41 -12.59
CA SER A 128 2.09 -2.84 -13.93
C SER A 128 1.14 -1.64 -14.13
N TYR A 129 1.38 -0.82 -15.15
CA TYR A 129 0.44 0.24 -15.54
C TYR A 129 -0.95 -0.30 -15.86
N GLN A 130 -1.02 -1.50 -16.44
CA GLN A 130 -2.29 -2.15 -16.77
C GLN A 130 -3.03 -2.56 -15.49
N ASP A 131 -2.34 -3.17 -14.53
CA ASP A 131 -2.95 -3.57 -13.25
C ASP A 131 -3.45 -2.36 -12.48
N CYS A 132 -2.66 -1.29 -12.40
CA CYS A 132 -3.09 -0.03 -11.77
C CYS A 132 -4.34 0.54 -12.47
N SER A 133 -4.35 0.59 -13.80
CA SER A 133 -5.49 1.09 -14.59
C SER A 133 -6.76 0.28 -14.31
N VAL A 134 -6.68 -1.05 -14.31
CA VAL A 134 -7.82 -1.94 -14.05
C VAL A 134 -8.31 -1.81 -12.61
N LEU A 135 -7.41 -1.86 -11.63
CA LEU A 135 -7.79 -1.80 -10.21
C LEU A 135 -8.36 -0.44 -9.80
N LEU A 136 -7.78 0.66 -10.31
CA LEU A 136 -8.23 2.01 -10.02
C LEU A 136 -9.42 2.47 -10.87
N GLY A 137 -9.82 1.70 -11.88
CA GLY A 137 -10.94 2.04 -12.77
C GLY A 137 -10.69 3.32 -13.58
N CYS A 138 -9.43 3.61 -13.95
CA CYS A 138 -9.04 4.80 -14.68
C CYS A 138 -8.24 4.46 -15.94
N SER A 139 -8.01 5.44 -16.83
CA SER A 139 -7.24 5.22 -18.05
C SER A 139 -5.75 5.02 -17.75
N ARG A 140 -5.06 4.22 -18.58
CA ARG A 140 -3.60 4.07 -18.49
C ARG A 140 -2.86 5.42 -18.56
N ARG A 141 -3.37 6.38 -19.34
CA ARG A 141 -2.81 7.73 -19.41
C ARG A 141 -2.93 8.46 -18.06
N ALA A 142 -4.06 8.30 -17.35
CA ALA A 142 -4.23 8.87 -16.01
C ALA A 142 -3.21 8.28 -15.03
N VAL A 143 -2.96 6.96 -15.08
CA VAL A 143 -1.94 6.30 -14.25
C VAL A 143 -0.54 6.84 -14.54
N VAL A 144 -0.16 6.99 -15.83
CA VAL A 144 1.15 7.54 -16.21
C VAL A 144 1.30 8.98 -15.70
N ASN A 145 0.30 9.83 -15.90
CA ASN A 145 0.34 11.21 -15.45
C ASN A 145 0.40 11.31 -13.91
N ALA A 146 -0.38 10.51 -13.19
CA ALA A 146 -0.36 10.47 -11.73
C ALA A 146 1.01 10.04 -11.19
N ARG A 147 1.63 9.02 -11.80
CA ARG A 147 2.99 8.60 -11.44
C ARG A 147 4.01 9.73 -11.64
N THR A 148 3.95 10.42 -12.78
CA THR A 148 4.89 11.52 -13.07
C THR A 148 4.76 12.61 -12.01
N ARG A 149 3.54 13.08 -11.71
CA ARG A 149 3.30 14.11 -10.69
C ARG A 149 3.73 13.67 -9.29
N ALA A 150 3.46 12.39 -8.93
CA ALA A 150 3.92 11.85 -7.65
C ALA A 150 5.44 11.90 -7.52
N LEU A 151 6.18 11.50 -8.56
CA LEU A 151 7.65 11.54 -8.55
C LEU A 151 8.20 12.96 -8.51
N GLU A 152 7.60 13.90 -9.23
CA GLU A 152 7.96 15.33 -9.20
C GLU A 152 7.76 15.92 -7.79
N HIS A 153 6.60 15.63 -7.16
CA HIS A 153 6.32 16.07 -5.80
C HIS A 153 7.35 15.54 -4.79
N LEU A 154 7.65 14.25 -4.86
CA LEU A 154 8.60 13.60 -3.95
C LEU A 154 10.04 14.09 -4.18
N ALA A 155 10.44 14.37 -5.41
CA ALA A 155 11.75 14.96 -5.71
C ALA A 155 11.89 16.35 -5.10
N ASN A 156 10.90 17.21 -5.29
CA ASN A 156 10.88 18.55 -4.69
C ASN A 156 10.92 18.51 -3.15
N ALA A 157 10.15 17.61 -2.54
CA ALA A 157 10.16 17.43 -1.09
C ALA A 157 11.52 16.96 -0.56
N ALA A 158 12.23 16.11 -1.31
CA ALA A 158 13.56 15.63 -0.95
C ALA A 158 14.61 16.76 -1.02
N GLU A 159 14.55 17.64 -2.03
CA GLU A 159 15.44 18.81 -2.16
C GLU A 159 15.25 19.80 -1.02
N ILE A 160 14.00 20.09 -0.66
CA ILE A 160 13.66 20.97 0.48
C ILE A 160 14.20 20.37 1.79
N GLY A 161 14.05 19.05 1.99
CA GLY A 161 14.57 18.34 3.16
C GLY A 161 16.09 18.38 3.26
N ALA A 162 16.80 18.27 2.14
CA ALA A 162 18.26 18.37 2.09
C ALA A 162 18.76 19.76 2.48
N LEU A 163 18.14 20.81 1.97
CA LEU A 163 18.49 22.21 2.29
C LEU A 163 18.29 22.53 3.79
N HIS A 164 17.26 21.97 4.43
CA HIS A 164 17.03 22.14 5.87
C HIS A 164 17.99 21.32 6.74
N GLY A 165 18.45 20.16 6.25
CA GLY A 165 19.42 19.30 6.94
C GLY A 165 20.83 19.91 6.99
N GLU A 166 21.27 20.56 5.93
CA GLU A 166 22.57 21.23 5.85
C GLU A 166 22.62 22.50 6.72
N GLY A 167 21.50 23.21 6.87
CA GLY A 167 21.41 24.40 7.71
C GLY A 167 21.63 24.14 9.21
N LEU A 168 21.25 22.96 9.70
CA LEU A 168 21.41 22.56 11.09
C LEU A 168 22.85 22.13 11.42
N GLN A 169 23.59 21.59 10.48
CA GLN A 169 25.01 21.22 10.69
C GLN A 169 25.93 22.44 10.70
N SER A 170 25.60 23.51 9.97
CA SER A 170 26.39 24.75 9.94
C SER A 170 26.29 25.54 11.24
N THR A 171 25.18 25.45 11.96
CA THR A 171 25.00 26.18 13.24
C THR A 171 25.72 25.53 14.41
N TYR A 172 25.94 24.22 14.41
CA TYR A 172 26.69 23.53 15.46
C TYR A 172 28.22 23.76 15.35
N SER A 173 28.73 24.10 14.17
CA SER A 173 30.17 24.35 13.96
C SER A 173 30.61 25.74 14.43
N LEU A 174 29.70 26.69 14.68
CA LEU A 174 30.00 28.05 15.11
C LEU A 174 29.96 28.25 16.62
N VAL A 175 29.55 27.28 17.41
CA VAL A 175 29.44 27.38 18.89
C VAL A 175 30.61 26.67 19.62
N SER A 176 31.53 26.05 18.88
CA SER A 176 32.68 25.33 19.45
C SER A 176 34.02 26.00 19.13
N ASN A 177 34.07 27.32 19.26
CA ASN A 177 35.37 28.06 19.23
C ASN A 177 35.43 29.10 20.33
#